data_132122c80376476d70dec6241138ce6d
#
_entry.id   132122c80376476d70dec6241138ce6d
#
_cell.length_a   1.000
_cell.length_b   1.000
_cell.length_c   1.000
_cell.angle_alpha   90.00
_cell.angle_beta   90.00
_cell.angle_gamma   90.00
#
_symmetry.space_group_name_H-M   'P 1'
#
loop_
_entity.id
_entity.type
_entity.pdbx_description
1 polymer ?
#
loop_
_entity_poly.entity_id
_entity_poly.type
_entity_poly.pdbx_seq_one_letter_code
_entity_poly.pdbx_strand_id
1 'polypeptide(L)'
;MKLINENLKQYIDKFIKQEQINNYIGIIVYGSYVRNMNNNLSDLDLMIIKDNYKTQDCGSCVIDGIRVEYFVESLKTIYQKIKEEIQNNDPSHLTKFATCLIYYDKEGKVKELIDFAKEAYDTKIEHTLSDNDRFGIFGINNRIEDLESLINNNSFYAVYFIVLEKIRNLYAKINGIIDLPVMKIERIYNDKEYAKNYINSNIHNIPDSEFITLYNNCLNIKNKVEMLSDLKILYNYSFKNINFSPNNFILKFKQNAPFKV
;
A
#
# COMPACT_ATOMS: atom_id res chain seq x y z
N MET A 1 18.84 14.52 7.40
CA MET A 1 18.15 14.57 6.10
C MET A 1 19.09 13.94 5.08
N LYS A 2 18.69 12.83 4.39
CA LYS A 2 19.51 12.28 3.30
C LYS A 2 19.50 13.31 2.17
N LEU A 3 20.68 13.61 1.63
CA LEU A 3 20.84 14.51 0.49
C LEU A 3 20.56 13.73 -0.81
N ILE A 4 19.83 14.37 -1.72
CA ILE A 4 19.68 13.85 -3.08
C ILE A 4 21.06 13.87 -3.75
N ASN A 5 21.46 12.73 -4.35
CA ASN A 5 22.75 12.68 -5.05
C ASN A 5 22.69 13.53 -6.34
N GLU A 6 23.85 13.99 -6.81
CA GLU A 6 23.95 14.91 -7.96
C GLU A 6 23.37 14.30 -9.25
N ASN A 7 23.51 13.00 -9.47
CA ASN A 7 22.96 12.33 -10.64
C ASN A 7 21.42 12.38 -10.64
N LEU A 8 20.80 12.06 -9.49
CA LEU A 8 19.36 12.11 -9.35
C LEU A 8 18.81 13.52 -9.56
N LYS A 9 19.54 14.52 -9.04
CA LYS A 9 19.21 15.93 -9.25
C LYS A 9 19.20 16.31 -10.72
N GLN A 10 20.21 15.90 -11.49
CA GLN A 10 20.26 16.18 -12.94
C GLN A 10 19.07 15.59 -13.70
N TYR A 11 18.62 14.37 -13.36
CA TYR A 11 17.43 13.78 -13.97
C TYR A 11 16.16 14.58 -13.67
N ILE A 12 16.01 15.03 -12.43
CA ILE A 12 14.85 15.83 -12.03
C ILE A 12 14.86 17.21 -12.72
N ASP A 13 16.03 17.86 -12.81
CA ASP A 13 16.18 19.15 -13.53
C ASP A 13 15.78 19.02 -15.00
N LYS A 14 16.23 17.93 -15.66
CA LYS A 14 15.85 17.64 -17.06
C LYS A 14 14.35 17.37 -17.18
N PHE A 15 13.77 16.59 -16.27
CA PHE A 15 12.35 16.32 -16.24
C PHE A 15 11.53 17.61 -16.12
N ILE A 16 11.85 18.48 -15.17
CA ILE A 16 11.16 19.76 -14.97
C ILE A 16 11.19 20.61 -16.24
N LYS A 17 12.34 20.65 -16.92
CA LYS A 17 12.52 21.40 -18.15
C LYS A 17 11.75 20.80 -19.33
N GLN A 18 11.82 19.48 -19.52
CA GLN A 18 11.16 18.76 -20.61
C GLN A 18 9.64 18.83 -20.50
N GLU A 19 9.10 18.56 -19.33
CA GLU A 19 7.66 18.56 -19.05
C GLU A 19 7.10 19.95 -18.74
N GLN A 20 7.95 21.01 -18.82
CA GLN A 20 7.57 22.39 -18.55
C GLN A 20 6.83 22.58 -17.23
N ILE A 21 7.25 21.83 -16.20
CA ILE A 21 6.63 21.88 -14.88
C ILE A 21 6.81 23.26 -14.27
N ASN A 22 5.71 23.91 -13.95
CA ASN A 22 5.69 25.26 -13.40
C ASN A 22 4.70 25.41 -12.24
N ASN A 23 4.76 26.54 -11.54
CA ASN A 23 3.84 26.89 -10.44
C ASN A 23 3.74 25.81 -9.34
N TYR A 24 4.86 25.17 -9.00
CA TYR A 24 4.94 24.24 -7.89
C TYR A 24 5.50 24.91 -6.63
N ILE A 25 5.07 24.44 -5.47
CA ILE A 25 5.58 24.83 -4.15
C ILE A 25 6.51 23.78 -3.58
N GLY A 26 6.49 22.56 -4.11
CA GLY A 26 7.37 21.49 -3.71
C GLY A 26 7.50 20.38 -4.74
N ILE A 27 8.63 19.68 -4.67
CA ILE A 27 8.87 18.43 -5.39
C ILE A 27 9.55 17.47 -4.41
N ILE A 28 9.00 16.27 -4.30
CA ILE A 28 9.61 15.18 -3.55
C ILE A 28 9.90 13.99 -4.44
N VAL A 29 10.91 13.23 -4.04
CA VAL A 29 11.26 11.92 -4.59
C VAL A 29 10.84 10.88 -3.56
N TYR A 30 10.20 9.80 -4.01
CA TYR A 30 9.82 8.69 -3.14
C TYR A 30 10.12 7.34 -3.81
N GLY A 31 9.63 6.23 -3.25
CA GLY A 31 9.78 4.92 -3.86
C GLY A 31 11.16 4.29 -3.71
N SER A 32 11.55 3.48 -4.69
CA SER A 32 12.74 2.62 -4.63
C SER A 32 14.05 3.40 -4.59
N TYR A 33 14.14 4.53 -5.27
CA TYR A 33 15.35 5.37 -5.29
C TYR A 33 15.70 5.95 -3.93
N VAL A 34 14.69 6.31 -3.15
CA VAL A 34 14.89 6.87 -1.80
C VAL A 34 15.32 5.83 -0.79
N ARG A 35 14.84 4.60 -0.98
CA ARG A 35 15.10 3.48 -0.08
C ARG A 35 16.38 2.70 -0.42
N ASN A 36 17.14 3.12 -1.43
CA ASN A 36 18.29 2.39 -1.98
C ASN A 36 17.95 0.97 -2.44
N MET A 37 16.77 0.80 -3.03
CA MET A 37 16.22 -0.48 -3.50
C MET A 37 16.00 -0.49 -5.01
N ASN A 38 16.42 0.58 -5.70
CA ASN A 38 16.30 0.69 -7.14
C ASN A 38 17.25 -0.25 -7.87
N ASN A 39 16.82 -0.71 -9.02
CA ASN A 39 17.60 -1.46 -9.99
C ASN A 39 17.44 -0.83 -11.38
N ASN A 40 18.01 -1.45 -12.40
CA ASN A 40 17.98 -0.92 -13.78
C ASN A 40 16.58 -0.83 -14.40
N LEU A 41 15.56 -1.42 -13.77
CA LEU A 41 14.16 -1.39 -14.21
C LEU A 41 13.29 -0.47 -13.33
N SER A 42 13.88 0.14 -12.31
CA SER A 42 13.13 0.97 -11.36
C SER A 42 12.79 2.32 -11.96
N ASP A 43 11.55 2.72 -11.79
CA ASP A 43 11.05 4.05 -12.15
C ASP A 43 11.49 5.08 -11.09
N LEU A 44 11.70 6.30 -11.53
CA LEU A 44 11.91 7.44 -10.64
C LEU A 44 10.54 8.05 -10.30
N ASP A 45 10.12 7.89 -9.05
CA ASP A 45 8.82 8.36 -8.58
C ASP A 45 8.91 9.81 -8.05
N LEU A 46 8.12 10.71 -8.61
CA LEU A 46 8.05 12.11 -8.22
C LEU A 46 6.64 12.52 -7.80
N MET A 47 6.54 13.36 -6.77
CA MET A 47 5.33 14.10 -6.45
C MET A 47 5.60 15.59 -6.61
N ILE A 48 4.81 16.23 -7.46
CA ILE A 48 4.82 17.68 -7.69
C ILE A 48 3.69 18.28 -6.88
N ILE A 49 4.03 19.15 -5.95
CA ILE A 49 3.08 19.75 -5.03
C ILE A 49 2.80 21.17 -5.48
N LYS A 50 1.54 21.48 -5.72
CA LYS A 50 1.07 22.81 -6.11
C LYS A 50 0.20 23.42 -5.01
N ASP A 51 0.16 24.74 -4.98
CA ASP A 51 -0.81 25.47 -4.17
C ASP A 51 -2.12 25.62 -4.96
N ASN A 52 -3.28 25.54 -4.32
CA ASN A 52 -4.61 25.76 -4.93
C ASN A 52 -4.88 24.93 -6.20
N TYR A 53 -4.31 23.73 -6.31
CA TYR A 53 -4.56 22.83 -7.44
C TYR A 53 -5.84 22.03 -7.23
N LYS A 54 -6.76 22.06 -8.21
CA LYS A 54 -8.11 21.49 -8.06
C LYS A 54 -8.23 20.07 -8.60
N THR A 55 -7.28 19.65 -9.43
CA THR A 55 -7.25 18.32 -10.05
C THR A 55 -6.13 17.49 -9.46
N GLN A 56 -6.12 16.22 -9.79
CA GLN A 56 -4.98 15.35 -9.58
C GLN A 56 -4.53 14.89 -10.97
N ASP A 57 -3.30 15.20 -11.33
CA ASP A 57 -2.72 14.75 -12.59
C ASP A 57 -1.66 13.68 -12.32
N CYS A 58 -1.44 12.81 -13.28
CA CYS A 58 -0.35 11.85 -13.28
C CYS A 58 0.20 11.71 -14.70
N GLY A 59 1.46 11.34 -14.79
CA GLY A 59 2.11 11.12 -16.08
C GLY A 59 3.34 10.22 -15.93
N SER A 60 3.84 9.81 -17.09
CA SER A 60 5.09 9.08 -17.19
C SER A 60 5.84 9.53 -18.45
N CYS A 61 7.16 9.71 -18.32
CA CYS A 61 8.04 10.01 -19.43
C CYS A 61 9.38 9.27 -19.27
N VAL A 62 10.26 9.37 -20.25
CA VAL A 62 11.60 8.80 -20.20
C VAL A 62 12.64 9.93 -20.30
N ILE A 63 13.53 10.00 -19.32
CA ILE A 63 14.63 10.95 -19.24
C ILE A 63 15.95 10.19 -19.24
N ASP A 64 16.74 10.31 -20.28
CA ASP A 64 18.05 9.63 -20.43
C ASP A 64 17.96 8.10 -20.14
N GLY A 65 16.89 7.45 -20.61
CA GLY A 65 16.67 6.01 -20.42
C GLY A 65 16.05 5.61 -19.08
N ILE A 66 15.83 6.55 -18.16
CA ILE A 66 15.12 6.32 -16.88
C ILE A 66 13.66 6.70 -17.07
N ARG A 67 12.75 5.79 -16.72
CA ARG A 67 11.32 6.10 -16.61
C ARG A 67 11.08 6.97 -15.39
N VAL A 68 10.39 8.09 -15.60
CA VAL A 68 9.92 8.97 -14.53
C VAL A 68 8.41 8.85 -14.45
N GLU A 69 7.90 8.47 -13.31
CA GLU A 69 6.47 8.51 -13.00
C GLU A 69 6.20 9.66 -12.05
N TYR A 70 5.19 10.47 -12.36
CA TYR A 70 4.90 11.63 -11.53
C TYR A 70 3.42 11.84 -11.28
N PHE A 71 3.13 12.36 -10.10
CA PHE A 71 1.81 12.84 -9.69
C PHE A 71 1.87 14.33 -9.38
N VAL A 72 0.78 15.03 -9.65
CA VAL A 72 0.61 16.46 -9.33
C VAL A 72 -0.61 16.60 -8.44
N GLU A 73 -0.41 17.11 -7.24
CA GLU A 73 -1.49 17.28 -6.27
C GLU A 73 -1.36 18.61 -5.50
N SER A 74 -2.48 19.05 -4.89
CA SER A 74 -2.40 20.19 -3.99
C SER A 74 -1.93 19.77 -2.60
N LEU A 75 -1.22 20.68 -1.92
CA LEU A 75 -0.81 20.49 -0.52
C LEU A 75 -2.00 20.11 0.37
N LYS A 76 -3.13 20.80 0.19
CA LYS A 76 -4.36 20.57 0.95
C LYS A 76 -4.91 19.15 0.74
N THR A 77 -4.95 18.69 -0.51
CA THR A 77 -5.43 17.33 -0.85
C THR A 77 -4.56 16.26 -0.22
N ILE A 78 -3.23 16.46 -0.25
CA ILE A 78 -2.29 15.51 0.34
C ILE A 78 -2.50 15.42 1.86
N TYR A 79 -2.63 16.56 2.56
CA TYR A 79 -2.93 16.56 3.99
C TYR A 79 -4.23 15.82 4.34
N GLN A 80 -5.27 16.02 3.54
CA GLN A 80 -6.55 15.32 3.72
C GLN A 80 -6.39 13.81 3.55
N LYS A 81 -5.72 13.36 2.47
CA LYS A 81 -5.47 11.94 2.21
C LYS A 81 -4.69 11.29 3.34
N ILE A 82 -3.60 11.91 3.83
CA ILE A 82 -2.82 11.38 4.95
C ILE A 82 -3.68 11.24 6.21
N LYS A 83 -4.52 12.22 6.52
CA LYS A 83 -5.44 12.13 7.67
C LYS A 83 -6.45 10.99 7.54
N GLU A 84 -7.03 10.82 6.36
CA GLU A 84 -7.95 9.73 6.05
C GLU A 84 -7.27 8.37 6.14
N GLU A 85 -6.04 8.25 5.63
CA GLU A 85 -5.23 7.04 5.71
C GLU A 85 -4.88 6.64 7.15
N ILE A 86 -4.53 7.61 8.01
CA ILE A 86 -4.30 7.36 9.43
C ILE A 86 -5.56 6.80 10.09
N GLN A 87 -6.74 7.36 9.78
CA GLN A 87 -8.02 6.89 10.33
C GLN A 87 -8.43 5.51 9.82
N ASN A 88 -8.13 5.22 8.54
CA ASN A 88 -8.56 3.98 7.87
C ASN A 88 -7.51 2.86 7.92
N ASN A 89 -6.32 3.13 8.44
CA ASN A 89 -5.19 2.18 8.43
C ASN A 89 -4.81 1.69 7.01
N ASP A 90 -4.80 2.59 6.04
CA ASP A 90 -4.38 2.33 4.66
C ASP A 90 -3.34 3.36 4.21
N PRO A 91 -2.08 3.23 4.66
CA PRO A 91 -1.10 4.31 4.68
C PRO A 91 -0.28 4.45 3.39
N SER A 92 -0.91 4.67 2.25
CA SER A 92 -0.22 4.84 0.96
C SER A 92 0.51 6.19 0.86
N HIS A 93 -0.20 7.31 1.04
CA HIS A 93 0.41 8.65 1.03
C HIS A 93 1.27 8.87 2.28
N LEU A 94 0.80 8.41 3.43
CA LEU A 94 1.55 8.48 4.68
C LEU A 94 2.95 7.90 4.51
N THR A 95 3.07 6.68 3.96
CA THR A 95 4.37 6.04 3.71
C THR A 95 5.22 6.81 2.70
N LYS A 96 4.62 7.31 1.61
CA LYS A 96 5.33 8.11 0.61
C LYS A 96 5.98 9.34 1.24
N PHE A 97 5.19 10.12 1.99
CA PHE A 97 5.66 11.37 2.58
C PHE A 97 6.60 11.15 3.78
N ALA A 98 6.35 10.16 4.61
CA ALA A 98 7.23 9.84 5.73
C ALA A 98 8.63 9.38 5.29
N THR A 99 8.76 8.77 4.11
CA THR A 99 10.02 8.18 3.64
C THR A 99 10.68 8.92 2.48
N CYS A 100 10.11 10.00 1.98
CA CYS A 100 10.60 10.72 0.81
C CYS A 100 11.87 11.55 1.04
N LEU A 101 12.43 12.05 -0.06
CA LEU A 101 13.44 13.11 -0.08
C LEU A 101 12.84 14.38 -0.69
N ILE A 102 13.13 15.52 -0.09
CA ILE A 102 12.76 16.82 -0.63
C ILE A 102 13.77 17.20 -1.72
N TYR A 103 13.28 17.39 -2.94
CA TYR A 103 14.07 18.00 -4.01
C TYR A 103 13.93 19.53 -3.98
N TYR A 104 12.71 20.03 -3.84
CA TYR A 104 12.40 21.45 -3.76
C TYR A 104 11.30 21.72 -2.73
N ASP A 105 11.45 22.78 -1.96
CA ASP A 105 10.48 23.21 -0.95
C ASP A 105 10.45 24.75 -0.88
N LYS A 106 9.35 25.30 -1.31
CA LYS A 106 9.11 26.76 -1.21
C LYS A 106 8.55 27.08 0.16
N GLU A 107 9.25 27.92 0.90
CA GLU A 107 8.80 28.44 2.19
C GLU A 107 8.66 27.39 3.32
N GLY A 108 9.25 26.20 3.17
CA GLY A 108 9.20 25.15 4.21
C GLY A 108 7.88 24.37 4.31
N LYS A 109 6.90 24.65 3.44
CA LYS A 109 5.55 24.03 3.50
C LYS A 109 5.57 22.52 3.27
N VAL A 110 6.46 22.04 2.40
CA VAL A 110 6.62 20.60 2.14
C VAL A 110 7.25 19.91 3.34
N LYS A 111 8.22 20.57 3.97
CA LYS A 111 8.85 20.04 5.18
C LYS A 111 7.84 19.88 6.32
N GLU A 112 6.96 20.86 6.53
CA GLU A 112 5.89 20.77 7.55
C GLU A 112 4.96 19.55 7.29
N LEU A 113 4.58 19.32 6.02
CA LEU A 113 3.80 18.14 5.63
C LEU A 113 4.54 16.82 5.91
N ILE A 114 5.84 16.78 5.60
CA ILE A 114 6.68 15.61 5.83
C ILE A 114 6.87 15.36 7.34
N ASP A 115 7.08 16.38 8.12
CA ASP A 115 7.22 16.26 9.59
C ASP A 115 5.91 15.71 10.19
N PHE A 116 4.75 16.20 9.75
CA PHE A 116 3.44 15.64 10.11
C PHE A 116 3.28 14.17 9.72
N ALA A 117 3.65 13.82 8.48
CA ALA A 117 3.58 12.43 8.01
C ALA A 117 4.53 11.51 8.79
N LYS A 118 5.73 11.97 9.12
CA LYS A 118 6.70 11.21 9.92
C LYS A 118 6.23 10.95 11.34
N GLU A 119 5.69 11.96 12.01
CA GLU A 119 5.14 11.81 13.36
C GLU A 119 4.06 10.72 13.38
N ALA A 120 3.15 10.74 12.41
CA ALA A 120 2.11 9.72 12.29
C ALA A 120 2.69 8.34 11.93
N TYR A 121 3.66 8.28 11.00
CA TYR A 121 4.30 7.04 10.57
C TYR A 121 5.15 6.39 11.64
N ASP A 122 5.81 7.20 12.48
CA ASP A 122 6.64 6.74 13.59
C ASP A 122 5.80 6.38 14.84
N THR A 123 4.49 6.54 14.77
CA THR A 123 3.56 6.09 15.80
C THR A 123 3.10 4.67 15.46
N LYS A 124 3.18 3.73 16.42
CA LYS A 124 2.66 2.38 16.23
C LYS A 124 1.16 2.44 15.97
N ILE A 125 0.75 1.92 14.83
CA ILE A 125 -0.66 1.84 14.48
C ILE A 125 -1.27 0.63 15.20
N GLU A 126 -2.11 0.89 16.21
CA GLU A 126 -2.94 -0.14 16.83
C GLU A 126 -4.26 -0.22 16.07
N HIS A 127 -4.45 -1.34 15.38
CA HIS A 127 -5.67 -1.55 14.64
C HIS A 127 -6.79 -2.07 15.55
N THR A 128 -7.86 -1.29 15.67
CA THR A 128 -9.11 -1.76 16.28
C THR A 128 -10.02 -2.31 15.19
N LEU A 129 -10.44 -3.56 15.33
CA LEU A 129 -11.30 -4.25 14.38
C LEU A 129 -12.64 -3.50 14.19
N SER A 130 -12.81 -2.92 13.03
CA SER A 130 -14.02 -2.20 12.65
C SER A 130 -15.12 -3.15 12.13
N ASP A 131 -16.34 -2.64 12.02
CA ASP A 131 -17.43 -3.40 11.38
C ASP A 131 -17.16 -3.64 9.89
N ASN A 132 -16.45 -2.72 9.21
CA ASN A 132 -16.00 -2.92 7.83
C ASN A 132 -15.02 -4.09 7.71
N ASP A 133 -14.13 -4.28 8.68
CA ASP A 133 -13.19 -5.40 8.68
C ASP A 133 -13.94 -6.73 8.90
N ARG A 134 -14.90 -6.76 9.83
CA ARG A 134 -15.77 -7.93 10.04
C ARG A 134 -16.56 -8.27 8.78
N PHE A 135 -17.11 -7.25 8.08
CA PHE A 135 -17.77 -7.44 6.80
C PHE A 135 -16.81 -7.95 5.72
N GLY A 136 -15.56 -7.48 5.72
CA GLY A 136 -14.50 -7.99 4.87
C GLY A 136 -14.24 -9.49 5.10
N ILE A 137 -14.12 -9.93 6.35
CA ILE A 137 -13.94 -11.35 6.73
C ILE A 137 -15.12 -12.18 6.25
N PHE A 138 -16.36 -11.71 6.49
CA PHE A 138 -17.58 -12.37 6.02
C PHE A 138 -17.60 -12.48 4.49
N GLY A 139 -17.27 -11.40 3.77
CA GLY A 139 -17.23 -11.40 2.32
C GLY A 139 -16.15 -12.33 1.73
N ILE A 140 -15.03 -12.53 2.44
CA ILE A 140 -14.01 -13.52 2.07
C ILE A 140 -14.57 -14.93 2.26
N ASN A 141 -15.21 -15.23 3.39
CA ASN A 141 -15.83 -16.53 3.65
C ASN A 141 -16.81 -16.93 2.56
N ASN A 142 -17.74 -16.03 2.22
CA ASN A 142 -18.74 -16.29 1.16
C ASN A 142 -18.07 -16.59 -0.19
N ARG A 143 -16.98 -15.88 -0.54
CA ARG A 143 -16.25 -16.15 -1.78
C ARG A 143 -15.49 -17.48 -1.75
N ILE A 144 -15.06 -17.95 -0.58
CA ILE A 144 -14.48 -19.31 -0.43
C ILE A 144 -15.56 -20.36 -0.67
N GLU A 145 -16.78 -20.14 -0.19
CA GLU A 145 -17.93 -21.01 -0.48
C GLU A 145 -18.29 -21.00 -1.98
N ASP A 146 -18.28 -19.81 -2.62
CA ASP A 146 -18.49 -19.69 -4.06
C ASP A 146 -17.44 -20.49 -4.86
N LEU A 147 -16.17 -20.52 -4.42
CA LEU A 147 -15.10 -21.28 -5.07
C LEU A 147 -15.36 -22.78 -5.10
N GLU A 148 -16.10 -23.34 -4.13
CA GLU A 148 -16.50 -24.74 -4.16
C GLU A 148 -17.36 -25.06 -5.39
N SER A 149 -18.27 -24.16 -5.74
CA SER A 149 -19.12 -24.28 -6.93
C SER A 149 -18.36 -24.12 -8.25
N LEU A 150 -17.20 -23.43 -8.19
CA LEU A 150 -16.37 -23.12 -9.35
C LEU A 150 -15.24 -24.12 -9.63
N ILE A 151 -15.14 -25.23 -8.88
CA ILE A 151 -14.04 -26.21 -9.04
C ILE A 151 -13.94 -26.70 -10.49
N ASN A 152 -15.06 -26.93 -11.16
CA ASN A 152 -15.11 -27.38 -12.55
C ASN A 152 -15.13 -26.22 -13.56
N ASN A 153 -15.03 -24.97 -13.12
CA ASN A 153 -15.09 -23.79 -13.96
C ASN A 153 -13.70 -23.13 -14.14
N ASN A 154 -13.46 -22.55 -15.31
CA ASN A 154 -12.21 -21.82 -15.58
C ASN A 154 -12.10 -20.52 -14.78
N SER A 155 -13.21 -19.95 -14.33
CA SER A 155 -13.24 -18.76 -13.47
C SER A 155 -12.67 -19.00 -12.06
N PHE A 156 -12.46 -20.27 -11.66
CA PHE A 156 -11.90 -20.62 -10.36
C PHE A 156 -10.63 -19.85 -10.04
N TYR A 157 -9.66 -19.85 -10.96
CA TYR A 157 -8.36 -19.21 -10.71
C TYR A 157 -8.49 -17.69 -10.51
N ALA A 158 -9.33 -17.04 -11.31
CA ALA A 158 -9.52 -15.59 -11.18
C ALA A 158 -10.13 -15.23 -9.80
N VAL A 159 -11.16 -15.96 -9.36
CA VAL A 159 -11.78 -15.75 -8.05
C VAL A 159 -10.82 -16.12 -6.92
N TYR A 160 -10.08 -17.23 -7.08
CA TYR A 160 -9.10 -17.69 -6.10
C TYR A 160 -8.05 -16.62 -5.76
N PHE A 161 -7.40 -16.05 -6.78
CA PHE A 161 -6.37 -15.03 -6.55
C PHE A 161 -6.93 -13.72 -5.99
N ILE A 162 -8.16 -13.35 -6.35
CA ILE A 162 -8.85 -12.21 -5.72
C ILE A 162 -9.09 -12.46 -4.23
N VAL A 163 -9.50 -13.68 -3.86
CA VAL A 163 -9.72 -14.04 -2.45
C VAL A 163 -8.41 -14.07 -1.68
N LEU A 164 -7.36 -14.67 -2.25
CA LEU A 164 -6.03 -14.73 -1.67
C LEU A 164 -5.48 -13.31 -1.39
N GLU A 165 -5.64 -12.39 -2.33
CA GLU A 165 -5.25 -10.99 -2.17
C GLU A 165 -6.03 -10.30 -1.03
N LYS A 166 -7.34 -10.53 -0.94
CA LYS A 166 -8.17 -9.97 0.12
C LYS A 166 -7.78 -10.49 1.49
N ILE A 167 -7.47 -11.79 1.63
CA ILE A 167 -6.96 -12.37 2.88
C ILE A 167 -5.67 -11.66 3.29
N ARG A 168 -4.69 -11.53 2.38
CA ARG A 168 -3.42 -10.87 2.65
C ARG A 168 -3.60 -9.43 3.12
N ASN A 169 -4.39 -8.65 2.39
CA ASN A 169 -4.61 -7.24 2.71
C ASN A 169 -5.30 -7.06 4.07
N LEU A 170 -6.31 -7.86 4.36
CA LEU A 170 -7.02 -7.77 5.61
C LEU A 170 -6.20 -8.31 6.79
N TYR A 171 -5.42 -9.39 6.58
CA TYR A 171 -4.45 -9.87 7.55
C TYR A 171 -3.42 -8.80 7.90
N ALA A 172 -2.83 -8.15 6.88
CA ALA A 172 -1.86 -7.07 7.11
C ALA A 172 -2.48 -5.94 7.93
N LYS A 173 -3.66 -5.48 7.54
CA LYS A 173 -4.39 -4.41 8.23
C LYS A 173 -4.65 -4.75 9.71
N ILE A 174 -5.21 -5.93 9.99
CA ILE A 174 -5.56 -6.36 11.34
C ILE A 174 -4.32 -6.52 12.23
N ASN A 175 -3.20 -6.94 11.66
CA ASN A 175 -1.96 -7.16 12.40
C ASN A 175 -1.04 -5.92 12.44
N GLY A 176 -1.49 -4.74 11.98
CA GLY A 176 -0.70 -3.51 12.01
C GLY A 176 0.53 -3.57 11.09
N ILE A 177 0.45 -4.33 9.99
CA ILE A 177 1.47 -4.39 8.96
C ILE A 177 1.13 -3.29 7.94
N ILE A 178 1.98 -2.30 7.83
CA ILE A 178 1.68 -1.07 7.10
C ILE A 178 1.61 -1.25 5.56
N ASP A 179 2.38 -2.19 5.03
CA ASP A 179 2.41 -2.50 3.59
C ASP A 179 2.93 -3.93 3.38
N LEU A 180 2.17 -4.76 2.69
CA LEU A 180 2.51 -6.17 2.45
C LEU A 180 2.26 -6.57 0.98
N PRO A 181 3.03 -6.01 0.02
CA PRO A 181 2.85 -6.34 -1.40
C PRO A 181 3.31 -7.79 -1.69
N VAL A 182 2.54 -8.51 -2.50
CA VAL A 182 2.77 -9.92 -2.80
C VAL A 182 4.21 -10.23 -3.25
N MET A 183 4.79 -9.39 -4.10
CA MET A 183 6.14 -9.59 -4.63
C MET A 183 7.26 -9.37 -3.62
N LYS A 184 6.97 -8.88 -2.43
CA LYS A 184 7.96 -8.50 -1.42
C LYS A 184 7.80 -9.25 -0.10
N ILE A 185 6.74 -10.06 0.05
CA ILE A 185 6.41 -10.78 1.30
C ILE A 185 7.61 -11.59 1.81
N GLU A 186 8.15 -12.46 0.96
CA GLU A 186 9.30 -13.30 1.35
C GLU A 186 10.52 -12.49 1.71
N ARG A 187 10.80 -11.43 0.98
CA ARG A 187 11.94 -10.59 1.27
C ARG A 187 11.76 -9.78 2.54
N ILE A 188 10.57 -9.26 2.80
CA ILE A 188 10.24 -8.58 4.06
C ILE A 188 10.45 -9.53 5.25
N TYR A 189 10.08 -10.80 5.10
CA TYR A 189 10.21 -11.78 6.17
C TYR A 189 11.67 -12.24 6.37
N ASN A 190 12.39 -12.54 5.29
CA ASN A 190 13.71 -13.18 5.36
C ASN A 190 14.87 -12.19 5.53
N ASP A 191 14.70 -10.93 5.14
CA ASP A 191 15.74 -9.90 5.16
C ASP A 191 15.38 -8.78 6.14
N LYS A 192 15.92 -8.84 7.36
CA LYS A 192 15.62 -7.87 8.42
C LYS A 192 16.01 -6.44 8.05
N GLU A 193 17.10 -6.26 7.30
CA GLU A 193 17.52 -4.92 6.88
C GLU A 193 16.59 -4.38 5.81
N TYR A 194 16.16 -5.22 4.88
CA TYR A 194 15.13 -4.88 3.91
C TYR A 194 13.81 -4.49 4.59
N ALA A 195 13.32 -5.30 5.54
CA ALA A 195 12.11 -5.00 6.28
C ALA A 195 12.21 -3.66 7.02
N LYS A 196 13.34 -3.38 7.67
CA LYS A 196 13.60 -2.11 8.34
C LYS A 196 13.54 -0.92 7.38
N ASN A 197 14.12 -1.06 6.19
CA ASN A 197 14.17 0.02 5.20
C ASN A 197 12.87 0.16 4.42
N TYR A 198 12.11 -0.93 4.26
CA TYR A 198 10.90 -0.95 3.46
C TYR A 198 9.66 -0.52 4.26
N ILE A 199 9.44 -1.08 5.45
CA ILE A 199 8.25 -0.85 6.28
C ILE A 199 8.58 -0.31 7.68
N ASN A 200 9.83 0.09 7.95
CA ASN A 200 10.28 0.47 9.29
C ASN A 200 9.90 -0.58 10.36
N SER A 201 10.39 -1.80 10.20
CA SER A 201 10.07 -2.95 11.09
C SER A 201 10.49 -2.78 12.55
N ASN A 202 11.17 -1.67 12.90
CA ASN A 202 11.40 -1.31 14.30
C ASN A 202 10.11 -0.79 14.98
N ILE A 203 9.16 -0.30 14.20
CA ILE A 203 7.91 0.30 14.67
C ILE A 203 6.70 -0.54 14.23
N HIS A 204 6.66 -0.92 12.95
CA HIS A 204 5.56 -1.67 12.36
C HIS A 204 5.80 -3.17 12.40
N ASN A 205 4.72 -3.91 12.51
CA ASN A 205 4.76 -5.37 12.52
C ASN A 205 5.17 -5.92 11.14
N ILE A 206 5.76 -7.11 11.14
CA ILE A 206 5.98 -7.94 9.95
C ILE A 206 5.09 -9.19 10.04
N PRO A 207 4.77 -9.85 8.91
CA PRO A 207 4.01 -11.09 8.95
C PRO A 207 4.77 -12.18 9.72
N ASP A 208 4.04 -13.04 10.44
CA ASP A 208 4.65 -14.19 11.12
C ASP A 208 5.01 -15.33 10.17
N SER A 209 5.86 -16.26 10.64
CA SER A 209 6.37 -17.36 9.82
C SER A 209 5.29 -18.32 9.32
N GLU A 210 4.27 -18.56 10.13
CA GLU A 210 3.19 -19.47 9.79
C GLU A 210 2.32 -18.87 8.68
N PHE A 211 1.97 -17.58 8.79
CA PHE A 211 1.26 -16.89 7.72
C PHE A 211 2.03 -16.96 6.40
N ILE A 212 3.35 -16.70 6.42
CA ILE A 212 4.19 -16.77 5.21
C ILE A 212 4.17 -18.16 4.60
N THR A 213 4.32 -19.19 5.43
CA THR A 213 4.29 -20.59 4.96
C THR A 213 2.96 -20.94 4.30
N LEU A 214 1.85 -20.62 4.95
CA LEU A 214 0.51 -20.88 4.43
C LEU A 214 0.20 -20.07 3.17
N TYR A 215 0.63 -18.80 3.16
CA TYR A 215 0.44 -17.94 1.99
C TYR A 215 1.22 -18.46 0.78
N ASN A 216 2.48 -18.88 0.97
CA ASN A 216 3.29 -19.47 -0.11
C ASN A 216 2.72 -20.78 -0.61
N ASN A 217 2.13 -21.61 0.26
CA ASN A 217 1.41 -22.82 -0.16
C ASN A 217 0.24 -22.48 -1.10
N CYS A 218 -0.48 -21.38 -0.83
CA CYS A 218 -1.56 -20.91 -1.69
C CYS A 218 -1.08 -20.35 -3.05
N LEU A 219 0.17 -19.88 -3.15
CA LEU A 219 0.74 -19.42 -4.42
C LEU A 219 1.16 -20.57 -5.35
N ASN A 220 1.33 -21.77 -4.82
CA ASN A 220 1.67 -22.95 -5.62
C ASN A 220 0.43 -23.45 -6.37
N ILE A 221 0.55 -23.51 -7.71
CA ILE A 221 -0.53 -24.05 -8.56
C ILE A 221 -0.56 -25.57 -8.41
N LYS A 222 -1.68 -26.07 -7.89
CA LYS A 222 -2.01 -27.48 -7.66
C LYS A 222 -3.35 -27.80 -8.33
N ASN A 223 -3.90 -28.99 -8.07
CA ASN A 223 -5.31 -29.18 -8.41
C ASN A 223 -6.22 -28.25 -7.58
N LYS A 224 -7.35 -27.90 -8.13
CA LYS A 224 -8.25 -26.89 -7.54
C LYS A 224 -8.78 -27.26 -6.16
N VAL A 225 -8.93 -28.55 -5.86
CA VAL A 225 -9.39 -29.05 -4.56
C VAL A 225 -8.33 -28.78 -3.49
N GLU A 226 -7.06 -29.09 -3.79
CA GLU A 226 -5.93 -28.79 -2.89
C GLU A 226 -5.75 -27.28 -2.71
N MET A 227 -5.82 -26.50 -3.80
CA MET A 227 -5.73 -25.04 -3.71
C MET A 227 -6.83 -24.48 -2.82
N LEU A 228 -8.07 -24.94 -2.94
CA LEU A 228 -9.18 -24.53 -2.09
C LEU A 228 -8.96 -24.92 -0.62
N SER A 229 -8.42 -26.11 -0.37
CA SER A 229 -8.06 -26.57 0.97
C SER A 229 -7.00 -25.66 1.61
N ASP A 230 -5.92 -25.35 0.89
CA ASP A 230 -4.86 -24.46 1.38
C ASP A 230 -5.41 -23.04 1.68
N LEU A 231 -6.29 -22.55 0.82
CA LEU A 231 -6.92 -21.23 1.01
C LEU A 231 -7.79 -21.19 2.28
N LYS A 232 -8.54 -22.27 2.56
CA LYS A 232 -9.33 -22.40 3.80
C LYS A 232 -8.44 -22.42 5.04
N ILE A 233 -7.32 -23.13 4.97
CA ILE A 233 -6.34 -23.18 6.07
C ILE A 233 -5.76 -21.78 6.31
N LEU A 234 -5.34 -21.08 5.27
CA LEU A 234 -4.83 -19.71 5.38
C LEU A 234 -5.90 -18.75 5.95
N TYR A 235 -7.14 -18.82 5.47
CA TYR A 235 -8.25 -18.02 5.98
C TYR A 235 -8.47 -18.23 7.48
N ASN A 236 -8.59 -19.49 7.91
CA ASN A 236 -8.78 -19.84 9.31
C ASN A 236 -7.62 -19.36 10.19
N TYR A 237 -6.39 -19.51 9.71
CA TYR A 237 -5.21 -19.00 10.40
C TYR A 237 -5.22 -17.49 10.52
N SER A 238 -5.46 -16.79 9.43
CA SER A 238 -5.40 -15.33 9.36
C SER A 238 -6.36 -14.63 10.32
N PHE A 239 -7.49 -15.26 10.62
CA PHE A 239 -8.57 -14.67 11.42
C PHE A 239 -8.89 -15.45 12.70
N LYS A 240 -8.03 -16.40 13.10
CA LYS A 240 -8.24 -17.29 14.29
C LYS A 240 -8.45 -16.56 15.61
N ASN A 241 -7.84 -15.39 15.78
CA ASN A 241 -7.92 -14.60 17.01
C ASN A 241 -9.09 -13.61 17.01
N ILE A 242 -9.88 -13.59 15.96
CA ILE A 242 -11.01 -12.69 15.84
C ILE A 242 -12.24 -13.43 16.35
N ASN A 243 -12.85 -12.88 17.40
CA ASN A 243 -14.13 -13.41 17.90
C ASN A 243 -15.26 -13.06 16.93
N PHE A 244 -15.30 -13.78 15.81
CA PHE A 244 -16.25 -13.60 14.73
C PHE A 244 -16.61 -14.96 14.14
N SER A 245 -17.90 -15.26 14.07
CA SER A 245 -18.42 -16.44 13.38
C SER A 245 -19.22 -16.00 12.16
N PRO A 246 -18.78 -16.33 10.91
CA PRO A 246 -19.53 -15.98 9.72
C PRO A 246 -20.97 -16.46 9.72
N ASN A 247 -21.25 -17.60 10.38
CA ASN A 247 -22.55 -18.25 10.42
C ASN A 247 -23.53 -17.65 11.44
N ASN A 248 -23.05 -16.82 12.39
CA ASN A 248 -23.86 -16.22 13.46
C ASN A 248 -23.73 -14.71 13.52
N PHE A 249 -23.58 -14.08 12.36
CA PHE A 249 -23.25 -12.67 12.28
C PHE A 249 -24.44 -11.84 11.76
N ILE A 250 -24.81 -10.79 12.49
CA ILE A 250 -25.77 -9.78 12.06
C ILE A 250 -25.03 -8.46 11.97
N LEU A 251 -24.77 -8.00 10.74
CA LEU A 251 -24.22 -6.69 10.49
C LEU A 251 -25.21 -5.84 9.72
N LYS A 252 -25.50 -4.65 10.24
CA LYS A 252 -26.37 -3.68 9.57
C LYS A 252 -25.56 -2.41 9.32
N PHE A 253 -25.27 -2.12 8.06
CA PHE A 253 -24.73 -0.84 7.65
C PHE A 253 -25.81 0.12 7.20
N LYS A 254 -25.64 1.39 7.59
CA LYS A 254 -26.24 2.51 6.86
C LYS A 254 -25.16 3.09 5.97
N GLN A 255 -25.23 2.83 4.68
CA GLN A 255 -24.45 3.58 3.70
C GLN A 255 -25.23 4.83 3.33
N ASN A 256 -24.58 6.00 3.43
CA ASN A 256 -25.11 7.19 2.75
C ASN A 256 -25.05 6.91 1.24
N ALA A 257 -26.17 7.10 0.56
CA ALA A 257 -26.20 6.96 -0.89
C ALA A 257 -25.14 7.88 -1.51
N PRO A 258 -24.25 7.38 -2.36
CA PRO A 258 -23.12 8.17 -2.88
C PRO A 258 -23.54 9.26 -3.86
N PHE A 259 -24.81 9.35 -4.25
CA PHE A 259 -25.30 10.35 -5.20
C PHE A 259 -26.64 10.92 -4.75
N LYS A 260 -26.65 12.23 -4.49
CA LYS A 260 -27.85 13.02 -4.78
C LYS A 260 -27.78 13.36 -6.26
N VAL A 261 -28.70 12.81 -7.05
CA VAL A 261 -28.96 13.23 -8.43
C VAL A 261 -29.44 14.66 -8.42
#